data_9f292aa834cae4bc3c2d1a39cd5fd08d
#
_entry.id   9f292aa834cae4bc3c2d1a39cd5fd08d
#
_cell.length_a   1.000
_cell.length_b   1.000
_cell.length_c   1.000
_cell.angle_alpha   90.00
_cell.angle_beta   90.00
_cell.angle_gamma   90.00
#
_symmetry.space_group_name_H-M   'P 1'
#
loop_
_entity.id
_entity.type
_entity.pdbx_description
1 polymer ?
#
loop_
_entity_poly.entity_id
_entity_poly.type
_entity_poly.pdbx_seq_one_letter_code
_entity_poly.pdbx_strand_id
1 'polypeptide(L)'
;MGEPVAKRSKMDAGDANGEDVHGIKSADFDAATQKVLEQIDQVQGEIDSLNEKASEEILKVEQKYNSLRKPFFDKRNELVRDIPNFWVTAFVNHPNISAILDEEEEECLHYLTKLEVEEFDDIKSGYRIKLSFDENPFFENSQLVKEFFLGNAEPTSTTTEIKWKADNELVKKIKKRMNQNASSPNAQRSFFGWLADNQDPSNDEIADLIKDDLW
;
A
#
# COMPACT_ATOMS: atom_id res chain seq x y z
N MET A 1 5.21 -25.37 -15.71
CA MET A 1 4.01 -25.09 -16.54
C MET A 1 3.09 -24.28 -15.65
N GLY A 2 3.20 -22.97 -15.75
CA GLY A 2 2.40 -22.03 -14.96
C GLY A 2 1.18 -21.61 -15.75
N GLU A 3 0.02 -21.80 -15.18
CA GLU A 3 -1.21 -21.22 -15.71
C GLU A 3 -1.27 -19.73 -15.43
N PRO A 4 -1.86 -18.93 -16.32
CA PRO A 4 -1.82 -17.49 -16.23
C PRO A 4 -2.81 -16.98 -15.17
N VAL A 5 -2.29 -16.21 -14.23
CA VAL A 5 -3.07 -15.36 -13.33
C VAL A 5 -3.92 -14.42 -14.18
N ALA A 6 -5.23 -14.48 -14.00
CA ALA A 6 -6.17 -13.60 -14.68
C ALA A 6 -5.85 -12.14 -14.37
N LYS A 7 -5.46 -11.39 -15.39
CA LYS A 7 -5.29 -9.93 -15.31
C LYS A 7 -6.62 -9.31 -14.87
N ARG A 8 -6.64 -8.75 -13.67
CA ARG A 8 -7.70 -7.82 -13.27
C ARG A 8 -7.67 -6.64 -14.22
N SER A 9 -8.71 -6.52 -15.04
CA SER A 9 -8.97 -5.32 -15.81
C SER A 9 -9.24 -4.18 -14.84
N LYS A 10 -8.36 -3.17 -14.79
CA LYS A 10 -8.68 -1.87 -14.21
C LYS A 10 -9.86 -1.32 -14.99
N MET A 11 -11.02 -1.24 -14.37
CA MET A 11 -12.08 -0.38 -14.87
C MET A 11 -11.66 1.05 -14.53
N ASP A 12 -11.21 1.73 -15.56
CA ASP A 12 -10.95 3.17 -15.56
C ASP A 12 -12.26 3.89 -15.22
N ALA A 13 -12.28 4.61 -14.11
CA ALA A 13 -13.34 5.54 -13.79
C ALA A 13 -13.12 6.76 -14.68
N GLY A 14 -13.57 6.68 -15.92
CA GLY A 14 -13.56 7.79 -16.85
C GLY A 14 -14.39 8.96 -16.33
N ASP A 15 -13.71 10.09 -16.27
CA ASP A 15 -14.22 11.43 -16.09
C ASP A 15 -15.50 11.64 -16.96
N ALA A 16 -16.66 11.65 -16.32
CA ALA A 16 -17.92 11.94 -16.96
C ALA A 16 -18.06 13.46 -17.09
N ASN A 17 -17.43 14.02 -18.11
CA ASN A 17 -17.77 15.33 -18.61
C ASN A 17 -19.23 15.29 -19.08
N GLY A 18 -20.07 16.11 -18.43
CA GLY A 18 -21.50 16.15 -18.68
C GLY A 18 -21.83 16.59 -20.12
N GLU A 19 -22.14 15.62 -20.95
CA GLU A 19 -23.00 15.85 -22.10
C GLU A 19 -24.38 15.28 -21.75
N ASP A 20 -25.38 16.13 -21.83
CA ASP A 20 -26.79 15.82 -21.69
C ASP A 20 -27.20 14.61 -22.54
N VAL A 21 -27.09 13.42 -21.95
CA VAL A 21 -27.83 12.28 -22.44
C VAL A 21 -29.28 12.59 -22.11
N HIS A 22 -30.05 12.93 -23.11
CA HIS A 22 -31.48 13.23 -23.07
C HIS A 22 -32.15 12.39 -21.99
N GLY A 23 -32.52 13.05 -20.89
CA GLY A 23 -33.26 12.46 -19.81
C GLY A 23 -34.58 11.93 -20.35
N ILE A 24 -34.67 10.63 -20.55
CA ILE A 24 -35.94 9.94 -20.70
C ILE A 24 -36.61 10.09 -19.35
N LYS A 25 -37.53 11.06 -19.26
CA LYS A 25 -38.30 11.28 -18.05
C LYS A 25 -39.10 10.01 -17.80
N SER A 26 -39.07 9.49 -16.59
CA SER A 26 -39.81 8.28 -16.16
C SER A 26 -41.32 8.36 -16.41
N ALA A 27 -41.83 9.50 -16.89
CA ALA A 27 -43.22 9.74 -17.23
C ALA A 27 -43.64 9.26 -18.65
N ASP A 28 -42.68 8.84 -19.50
CA ASP A 28 -42.95 8.47 -20.90
C ASP A 28 -43.10 6.96 -21.13
N PHE A 29 -42.90 6.10 -20.09
CA PHE A 29 -43.12 4.67 -20.22
C PHE A 29 -44.57 4.29 -19.90
N ASP A 30 -45.13 3.36 -20.69
CA ASP A 30 -46.42 2.78 -20.34
C ASP A 30 -46.32 1.95 -19.04
N ALA A 31 -47.46 1.71 -18.39
CA ALA A 31 -47.49 0.99 -17.11
C ALA A 31 -46.90 -0.42 -17.17
N ALA A 32 -46.91 -1.06 -18.34
CA ALA A 32 -46.32 -2.40 -18.54
C ALA A 32 -44.78 -2.31 -18.54
N THR A 33 -44.20 -1.34 -19.21
CA THR A 33 -42.78 -1.06 -19.26
C THR A 33 -42.25 -0.68 -17.87
N GLN A 34 -42.95 0.16 -17.12
CA GLN A 34 -42.56 0.51 -15.75
C GLN A 34 -42.50 -0.71 -14.84
N LYS A 35 -43.48 -1.62 -14.93
CA LYS A 35 -43.48 -2.87 -14.15
C LYS A 35 -42.31 -3.78 -14.51
N VAL A 36 -41.92 -3.83 -15.79
CA VAL A 36 -40.74 -4.61 -16.21
C VAL A 36 -39.44 -4.00 -15.66
N LEU A 37 -39.30 -2.67 -15.67
CA LEU A 37 -38.16 -1.97 -15.10
C LEU A 37 -38.01 -2.24 -13.59
N GLU A 38 -39.13 -2.19 -12.84
CA GLU A 38 -39.15 -2.52 -11.42
C GLU A 38 -38.70 -3.97 -11.18
N GLN A 39 -39.09 -4.92 -12.03
CA GLN A 39 -38.64 -6.31 -11.92
C GLN A 39 -37.15 -6.46 -12.26
N ILE A 40 -36.65 -5.70 -13.23
CA ILE A 40 -35.21 -5.66 -13.55
C ILE A 40 -34.40 -5.12 -12.36
N ASP A 41 -34.86 -4.03 -11.75
CA ASP A 41 -34.21 -3.43 -10.58
C ASP A 41 -34.18 -4.40 -9.38
N GLN A 42 -35.30 -5.14 -9.18
CA GLN A 42 -35.34 -6.18 -8.14
C GLN A 42 -34.31 -7.28 -8.39
N VAL A 43 -34.26 -7.81 -9.63
CA VAL A 43 -33.29 -8.85 -10.01
C VAL A 43 -31.85 -8.32 -9.88
N GLN A 44 -31.59 -7.07 -10.28
CA GLN A 44 -30.31 -6.43 -10.12
C GLN A 44 -29.92 -6.35 -8.63
N GLY A 45 -30.83 -5.97 -7.76
CA GLY A 45 -30.59 -5.95 -6.31
C GLY A 45 -30.26 -7.33 -5.73
N GLU A 46 -30.87 -8.41 -6.26
CA GLU A 46 -30.54 -9.78 -5.87
C GLU A 46 -29.13 -10.18 -6.35
N ILE A 47 -28.75 -9.78 -7.56
CA ILE A 47 -27.38 -9.99 -8.10
C ILE A 47 -26.36 -9.24 -7.25
N ASP A 48 -26.61 -7.98 -6.92
CA ASP A 48 -25.70 -7.16 -6.11
C ASP A 48 -25.51 -7.76 -4.71
N SER A 49 -26.59 -8.24 -4.09
CA SER A 49 -26.54 -8.94 -2.80
C SER A 49 -25.69 -10.22 -2.86
N LEU A 50 -25.75 -10.98 -3.97
CA LEU A 50 -24.93 -12.16 -4.17
C LEU A 50 -23.45 -11.78 -4.40
N ASN A 51 -23.19 -10.71 -5.14
CA ASN A 51 -21.83 -10.20 -5.35
C ASN A 51 -21.20 -9.72 -4.05
N GLU A 52 -21.98 -9.06 -3.18
CA GLU A 52 -21.52 -8.66 -1.85
C GLU A 52 -21.13 -9.88 -0.99
N LYS A 53 -22.00 -10.89 -0.92
CA LYS A 53 -21.70 -12.14 -0.21
C LYS A 53 -20.48 -12.85 -0.77
N ALA A 54 -20.33 -12.92 -2.10
CA ALA A 54 -19.16 -13.51 -2.73
C ALA A 54 -17.88 -12.75 -2.34
N SER A 55 -17.93 -11.43 -2.31
CA SER A 55 -16.80 -10.60 -1.86
C SER A 55 -16.42 -10.85 -0.40
N GLU A 56 -17.42 -10.98 0.49
CA GLU A 56 -17.18 -11.34 1.90
C GLU A 56 -16.53 -12.73 2.06
N GLU A 57 -16.99 -13.73 1.30
CA GLU A 57 -16.42 -15.07 1.35
C GLU A 57 -14.96 -15.09 0.84
N ILE A 58 -14.66 -14.35 -0.21
CA ILE A 58 -13.28 -14.20 -0.73
C ILE A 58 -12.39 -13.59 0.36
N LEU A 59 -12.85 -12.55 1.05
CA LEU A 59 -12.09 -11.92 2.14
C LEU A 59 -11.81 -12.91 3.28
N LYS A 60 -12.79 -13.71 3.68
CA LYS A 60 -12.60 -14.74 4.72
C LYS A 60 -11.56 -15.78 4.31
N VAL A 61 -11.55 -16.17 3.02
CA VAL A 61 -10.55 -17.09 2.49
C VAL A 61 -9.17 -16.45 2.54
N GLU A 62 -9.02 -15.22 2.11
CA GLU A 62 -7.74 -14.49 2.14
C GLU A 62 -7.22 -14.34 3.59
N GLN A 63 -8.04 -13.91 4.53
CA GLN A 63 -7.69 -13.83 5.96
C GLN A 63 -7.19 -15.17 6.51
N LYS A 64 -7.91 -16.25 6.20
CA LYS A 64 -7.51 -17.60 6.61
C LYS A 64 -6.12 -17.96 6.09
N TYR A 65 -5.87 -17.75 4.80
CA TYR A 65 -4.59 -18.11 4.20
C TYR A 65 -3.45 -17.18 4.62
N ASN A 66 -3.72 -15.90 4.87
CA ASN A 66 -2.75 -14.98 5.46
C ASN A 66 -2.31 -15.45 6.84
N SER A 67 -3.25 -15.86 7.68
CA SER A 67 -2.93 -16.43 9.00
C SER A 67 -2.10 -17.72 8.89
N LEU A 68 -2.38 -18.58 7.91
CA LEU A 68 -1.61 -19.80 7.67
C LEU A 68 -0.22 -19.52 7.08
N ARG A 69 -0.06 -18.47 6.27
CA ARG A 69 1.23 -18.06 5.68
C ARG A 69 2.14 -17.35 6.70
N LYS A 70 1.57 -16.68 7.68
CA LYS A 70 2.34 -15.88 8.67
C LYS A 70 3.51 -16.64 9.31
N PRO A 71 3.37 -17.87 9.83
CA PRO A 71 4.51 -18.60 10.40
C PRO A 71 5.64 -18.88 9.42
N PHE A 72 5.33 -19.02 8.13
CA PHE A 72 6.32 -19.23 7.09
C PHE A 72 7.06 -17.94 6.74
N PHE A 73 6.38 -16.81 6.75
CA PHE A 73 7.01 -15.50 6.61
C PHE A 73 7.93 -15.20 7.80
N ASP A 74 7.48 -15.51 9.03
CA ASP A 74 8.33 -15.36 10.22
C ASP A 74 9.60 -16.23 10.10
N LYS A 75 9.46 -17.50 9.71
CA LYS A 75 10.59 -18.38 9.47
C LYS A 75 11.50 -17.89 8.34
N ARG A 76 10.94 -17.35 7.25
CA ARG A 76 11.72 -16.75 6.17
C ARG A 76 12.55 -15.57 6.68
N ASN A 77 11.97 -14.69 7.49
CA ASN A 77 12.68 -13.58 8.11
C ASN A 77 13.83 -14.03 9.02
N GLU A 78 13.65 -15.11 9.78
CA GLU A 78 14.74 -15.69 10.58
C GLU A 78 15.90 -16.16 9.69
N LEU A 79 15.62 -16.87 8.60
CA LEU A 79 16.65 -17.33 7.66
C LEU A 79 17.35 -16.20 6.93
N VAL A 80 16.62 -15.16 6.57
CA VAL A 80 17.15 -13.97 5.89
C VAL A 80 18.17 -13.23 6.77
N ARG A 81 18.00 -13.23 8.09
CA ARG A 81 18.97 -12.62 9.03
C ARG A 81 20.37 -13.23 8.98
N ASP A 82 20.48 -14.48 8.55
CA ASP A 82 21.77 -15.16 8.41
C ASP A 82 22.52 -14.75 7.13
N ILE A 83 21.86 -13.98 6.24
CA ILE A 83 22.46 -13.45 5.01
C ILE A 83 22.91 -12.02 5.26
N PRO A 84 24.21 -11.72 5.25
CA PRO A 84 24.70 -10.36 5.48
C PRO A 84 24.14 -9.38 4.45
N ASN A 85 23.71 -8.23 4.91
CA ASN A 85 23.21 -7.13 4.06
C ASN A 85 22.04 -7.50 3.14
N PHE A 86 21.26 -8.53 3.50
CA PHE A 86 20.18 -9.00 2.63
C PHE A 86 19.21 -7.86 2.23
N TRP A 87 18.68 -7.16 3.23
CA TRP A 87 17.65 -6.14 2.98
C TRP A 87 18.20 -4.95 2.20
N VAL A 88 19.34 -4.39 2.59
CA VAL A 88 19.91 -3.27 1.82
C VAL A 88 20.20 -3.69 0.38
N THR A 89 20.70 -4.90 0.17
CA THR A 89 20.92 -5.44 -1.18
C THR A 89 19.62 -5.57 -1.97
N ALA A 90 18.53 -6.04 -1.34
CA ALA A 90 17.23 -6.14 -1.98
C ALA A 90 16.68 -4.76 -2.39
N PHE A 91 16.77 -3.77 -1.50
CA PHE A 91 16.32 -2.39 -1.77
C PHE A 91 17.13 -1.72 -2.88
N VAL A 92 18.46 -1.82 -2.85
CA VAL A 92 19.37 -1.20 -3.84
C VAL A 92 19.23 -1.84 -5.22
N ASN A 93 18.97 -3.14 -5.29
CA ASN A 93 18.78 -3.84 -6.55
C ASN A 93 17.36 -3.71 -7.13
N HIS A 94 16.41 -3.19 -6.37
CA HIS A 94 15.06 -2.96 -6.89
C HIS A 94 15.02 -1.68 -7.73
N PRO A 95 14.69 -1.72 -9.03
CA PRO A 95 14.90 -0.58 -9.95
C PRO A 95 14.14 0.69 -9.52
N ASN A 96 12.93 0.55 -9.01
CA ASN A 96 12.10 1.70 -8.62
C ASN A 96 12.45 2.21 -7.22
N ILE A 97 12.82 1.33 -6.29
CA ILE A 97 13.20 1.73 -4.93
C ILE A 97 14.60 2.32 -4.91
N SER A 98 15.54 1.78 -5.67
CA SER A 98 16.89 2.35 -5.79
C SER A 98 16.88 3.78 -6.33
N ALA A 99 15.89 4.15 -7.13
CA ALA A 99 15.76 5.50 -7.65
C ALA A 99 15.45 6.57 -6.58
N ILE A 100 14.97 6.17 -5.41
CA ILE A 100 14.67 7.06 -4.27
C ILE A 100 15.70 6.95 -3.14
N LEU A 101 16.68 6.04 -3.26
CA LEU A 101 17.77 5.89 -2.30
C LEU A 101 18.97 6.74 -2.70
N ASP A 102 19.66 7.30 -1.72
CA ASP A 102 21.00 7.85 -1.88
C ASP A 102 22.01 7.09 -0.99
N GLU A 103 23.30 7.38 -1.17
CA GLU A 103 24.36 6.72 -0.42
C GLU A 103 24.20 6.83 1.10
N GLU A 104 23.69 7.97 1.60
CA GLU A 104 23.45 8.18 3.03
C GLU A 104 22.30 7.35 3.56
N GLU A 105 21.25 7.16 2.76
CA GLU A 105 20.09 6.32 3.11
C GLU A 105 20.43 4.83 3.01
N GLU A 106 21.24 4.44 2.04
CA GLU A 106 21.78 3.07 1.94
C GLU A 106 22.57 2.69 3.19
N GLU A 107 23.43 3.61 3.71
CA GLU A 107 24.16 3.39 4.95
C GLU A 107 23.22 3.12 6.15
N CYS A 108 22.06 3.78 6.21
CA CYS A 108 21.06 3.51 7.23
C CYS A 108 20.43 2.12 7.03
N LEU A 109 20.16 1.71 5.78
CA LEU A 109 19.55 0.42 5.47
C LEU A 109 20.46 -0.79 5.73
N HIS A 110 21.77 -0.60 5.88
CA HIS A 110 22.66 -1.68 6.35
C HIS A 110 22.28 -2.21 7.74
N TYR A 111 21.58 -1.42 8.54
CA TYR A 111 21.10 -1.82 9.86
C TYR A 111 19.68 -2.41 9.83
N LEU A 112 19.04 -2.50 8.67
CA LEU A 112 17.72 -3.12 8.50
C LEU A 112 17.84 -4.64 8.63
N THR A 113 17.20 -5.19 9.66
CA THR A 113 17.27 -6.62 9.98
C THR A 113 16.00 -7.38 9.62
N LYS A 114 14.86 -6.68 9.56
CA LYS A 114 13.57 -7.31 9.29
C LYS A 114 12.64 -6.35 8.57
N LEU A 115 12.00 -6.83 7.51
CA LEU A 115 10.86 -6.22 6.86
C LEU A 115 9.65 -7.10 7.13
N GLU A 116 8.51 -6.50 7.44
CA GLU A 116 7.23 -7.20 7.58
C GLU A 116 6.11 -6.33 7.01
N VAL A 117 5.20 -6.98 6.29
CA VAL A 117 3.91 -6.38 5.94
C VAL A 117 2.83 -7.15 6.68
N GLU A 118 2.00 -6.44 7.44
CA GLU A 118 0.92 -7.01 8.23
C GLU A 118 -0.39 -6.36 7.83
N GLU A 119 -1.29 -7.14 7.28
CA GLU A 119 -2.66 -6.69 7.00
C GLU A 119 -3.46 -6.59 8.30
N PHE A 120 -4.42 -5.67 8.35
CA PHE A 120 -5.34 -5.58 9.48
C PHE A 120 -6.30 -6.77 9.49
N ASP A 121 -7.01 -6.98 10.61
CA ASP A 121 -7.99 -8.07 10.75
C ASP A 121 -9.04 -8.03 9.64
N ASP A 122 -9.49 -6.84 9.27
CA ASP A 122 -10.19 -6.61 8.03
C ASP A 122 -9.19 -6.10 6.97
N ILE A 123 -8.84 -6.96 6.03
CA ILE A 123 -7.85 -6.67 4.98
C ILE A 123 -8.24 -5.51 4.06
N LYS A 124 -9.54 -5.14 4.00
CA LYS A 124 -9.99 -3.92 3.32
C LYS A 124 -9.66 -2.65 4.10
N SER A 125 -9.51 -2.77 5.42
CA SER A 125 -9.21 -1.63 6.28
C SER A 125 -7.81 -1.10 6.11
N GLY A 126 -6.87 -1.92 5.60
CA GLY A 126 -5.51 -1.50 5.33
C GLY A 126 -4.43 -2.46 5.83
N TYR A 127 -3.23 -1.94 5.96
CA TYR A 127 -2.05 -2.72 6.34
C TYR A 127 -0.99 -1.82 6.98
N ARG A 128 0.06 -2.45 7.52
CA ARG A 128 1.24 -1.75 8.02
C ARG A 128 2.52 -2.38 7.50
N ILE A 129 3.48 -1.53 7.19
CA ILE A 129 4.85 -1.89 6.85
C ILE A 129 5.71 -1.64 8.09
N LYS A 130 6.44 -2.65 8.54
CA LYS A 130 7.32 -2.59 9.71
C LYS A 130 8.76 -2.82 9.28
N LEU A 131 9.62 -1.88 9.59
CA LEU A 131 11.06 -1.91 9.35
C LEU A 131 11.76 -2.00 10.69
N SER A 132 12.42 -3.13 10.98
CA SER A 132 13.16 -3.32 12.24
C SER A 132 14.65 -3.16 11.98
N PHE A 133 15.32 -2.42 12.86
CA PHE A 133 16.73 -2.08 12.74
C PHE A 133 17.51 -2.52 13.96
N ASP A 134 18.74 -2.92 13.75
CA ASP A 134 19.74 -3.02 14.82
C ASP A 134 20.11 -1.63 15.35
N GLU A 135 20.78 -1.60 16.49
CA GLU A 135 21.36 -0.36 17.01
C GLU A 135 22.26 0.27 15.96
N ASN A 136 22.03 1.54 15.65
CA ASN A 136 22.69 2.24 14.55
C ASN A 136 23.09 3.66 14.95
N PRO A 137 24.01 4.30 14.24
CA PRO A 137 24.47 5.65 14.58
C PRO A 137 23.52 6.78 14.13
N PHE A 138 22.41 6.49 13.42
CA PHE A 138 21.58 7.50 12.75
C PHE A 138 20.35 7.87 13.56
N PHE A 139 19.63 6.92 14.13
CA PHE A 139 18.40 7.13 14.89
C PHE A 139 18.27 6.16 16.08
N GLU A 140 17.35 6.45 16.99
CA GLU A 140 17.17 5.67 18.22
C GLU A 140 16.13 4.55 18.08
N ASN A 141 15.28 4.64 17.06
CA ASN A 141 14.20 3.69 16.85
C ASN A 141 14.76 2.29 16.51
N SER A 142 14.30 1.28 17.22
CA SER A 142 14.53 -0.14 16.84
C SER A 142 13.55 -0.61 15.77
N GLN A 143 12.42 0.11 15.60
CA GLN A 143 11.42 -0.18 14.59
C GLN A 143 10.78 1.11 14.08
N LEU A 144 10.59 1.20 12.77
CA LEU A 144 9.80 2.22 12.10
C LEU A 144 8.59 1.54 11.46
N VAL A 145 7.41 2.09 11.67
CA VAL A 145 6.15 1.54 11.19
C VAL A 145 5.41 2.59 10.38
N LYS A 146 4.98 2.24 9.18
CA LYS A 146 4.05 3.03 8.37
C LYS A 146 2.74 2.26 8.25
N GLU A 147 1.66 2.87 8.67
CA GLU A 147 0.32 2.26 8.67
C GLU A 147 -0.57 2.96 7.65
N PHE A 148 -1.31 2.18 6.90
CA PHE A 148 -2.25 2.63 5.88
C PHE A 148 -3.67 2.24 6.29
N PHE A 149 -4.54 3.23 6.48
CA PHE A 149 -5.96 3.06 6.80
C PHE A 149 -6.78 3.35 5.54
N LEU A 150 -7.12 2.30 4.80
CA LEU A 150 -7.73 2.38 3.45
C LEU A 150 -9.24 2.13 3.46
N GLY A 151 -9.79 1.62 4.56
CA GLY A 151 -11.21 1.28 4.69
C GLY A 151 -12.15 2.47 4.94
N ASN A 152 -11.61 3.66 5.14
CA ASN A 152 -12.38 4.87 5.40
C ASN A 152 -12.76 5.58 4.09
N ALA A 153 -13.79 6.44 4.15
CA ALA A 153 -14.17 7.29 3.01
C ALA A 153 -13.01 8.22 2.56
N GLU A 154 -12.18 8.63 3.51
CA GLU A 154 -10.93 9.34 3.28
C GLU A 154 -9.78 8.48 3.81
N PRO A 155 -9.02 7.80 2.95
CA PRO A 155 -7.86 7.05 3.34
C PRO A 155 -6.80 7.92 4.02
N THR A 156 -6.15 7.37 5.04
CA THR A 156 -5.10 8.07 5.78
C THR A 156 -3.91 7.15 6.02
N SER A 157 -2.74 7.72 6.27
CA SER A 157 -1.58 6.97 6.75
C SER A 157 -0.96 7.64 7.95
N THR A 158 -0.22 6.86 8.72
CA THR A 158 0.56 7.34 9.85
C THR A 158 1.93 6.69 9.84
N THR A 159 2.93 7.38 10.37
CA THR A 159 4.29 6.85 10.45
C THR A 159 4.88 7.11 11.84
N THR A 160 5.65 6.15 12.35
CA THR A 160 6.48 6.33 13.55
C THR A 160 7.44 7.51 13.34
N GLU A 161 7.43 8.46 14.24
CA GLU A 161 8.39 9.58 14.22
C GLU A 161 9.83 9.06 14.32
N ILE A 162 10.69 9.49 13.40
CA ILE A 162 12.10 9.08 13.38
C ILE A 162 12.86 9.93 14.39
N LYS A 163 13.37 9.28 15.44
CA LYS A 163 14.18 9.91 16.49
C LYS A 163 15.64 9.97 16.07
N TRP A 164 15.97 10.92 15.20
CA TRP A 164 17.31 11.11 14.69
C TRP A 164 18.31 11.44 15.80
N LYS A 165 19.45 10.75 15.83
CA LYS A 165 20.57 11.07 16.71
C LYS A 165 21.19 12.40 16.30
N ALA A 166 21.59 13.21 17.29
CA ALA A 166 22.27 14.47 17.06
C ALA A 166 23.72 14.24 16.57
N ASP A 167 24.29 15.25 15.90
CA ASP A 167 25.73 15.34 15.53
C ASP A 167 26.25 14.33 14.48
N ASN A 168 25.38 13.69 13.72
CA ASN A 168 25.78 12.85 12.58
C ASN A 168 25.62 13.64 11.27
N GLU A 169 26.70 13.75 10.49
CA GLU A 169 26.68 14.50 9.21
C GLU A 169 25.77 13.86 8.17
N LEU A 170 25.68 12.51 8.14
CA LEU A 170 24.76 11.80 7.25
C LEU A 170 23.31 12.12 7.60
N VAL A 171 22.97 12.16 8.90
CA VAL A 171 21.64 12.56 9.35
C VAL A 171 21.28 13.98 8.92
N LYS A 172 22.26 14.91 8.95
CA LYS A 172 22.03 16.28 8.47
C LYS A 172 21.71 16.33 6.98
N LYS A 173 22.41 15.52 6.15
CA LYS A 173 22.16 15.40 4.72
C LYS A 173 20.78 14.78 4.43
N ILE A 174 20.42 13.68 5.09
CA ILE A 174 19.11 13.03 4.97
C ILE A 174 17.99 14.03 5.32
N LYS A 175 18.08 14.70 6.47
CA LYS A 175 17.10 15.72 6.88
C LYS A 175 16.97 16.86 5.88
N LYS A 176 18.09 17.31 5.31
CA LYS A 176 18.08 18.37 4.29
C LYS A 176 17.32 17.89 3.05
N ARG A 177 17.55 16.66 2.61
CA ARG A 177 16.87 16.06 1.45
C ARG A 177 15.37 15.87 1.71
N MET A 178 14.98 15.33 2.86
CA MET A 178 13.57 15.21 3.26
C MET A 178 12.84 16.55 3.17
N ASN A 179 13.46 17.63 3.69
CA ASN A 179 12.87 18.97 3.67
C ASN A 179 12.79 19.57 2.24
N GLN A 180 13.72 19.26 1.35
CA GLN A 180 13.67 19.70 -0.03
C GLN A 180 12.53 19.01 -0.79
N ASN A 181 12.26 17.76 -0.50
CA ASN A 181 11.18 16.98 -1.12
C ASN A 181 9.79 17.53 -0.74
N ALA A 182 9.61 18.03 0.48
CA ALA A 182 8.38 18.66 0.90
C ALA A 182 8.02 19.94 0.14
N SER A 183 8.97 20.54 -0.57
CA SER A 183 8.83 21.86 -1.21
C SER A 183 8.72 21.84 -2.74
N SER A 184 8.85 20.69 -3.40
CA SER A 184 8.85 20.60 -4.86
C SER A 184 8.15 19.34 -5.38
N PRO A 185 7.16 19.48 -6.28
CA PRO A 185 6.46 18.34 -6.89
C PRO A 185 7.38 17.43 -7.75
N ASN A 186 8.53 17.96 -8.16
CA ASN A 186 9.53 17.27 -9.01
C ASN A 186 10.81 16.91 -8.25
N ALA A 187 10.86 17.10 -6.93
CA ALA A 187 12.01 16.68 -6.15
C ALA A 187 12.07 15.15 -6.11
N GLN A 188 13.24 14.61 -6.39
CA GLN A 188 13.49 13.18 -6.29
C GLN A 188 13.16 12.71 -4.87
N ARG A 189 12.12 11.89 -4.72
CA ARG A 189 11.67 11.37 -3.41
C ARG A 189 12.85 10.66 -2.74
N SER A 190 13.07 10.90 -1.44
CA SER A 190 13.99 10.13 -0.64
C SER A 190 13.23 9.03 0.09
N PHE A 191 13.88 7.94 0.43
CA PHE A 191 13.26 6.81 1.13
C PHE A 191 12.71 7.23 2.51
N PHE A 192 13.53 7.90 3.32
CA PHE A 192 13.05 8.40 4.63
C PHE A 192 12.06 9.56 4.50
N GLY A 193 12.14 10.33 3.40
CA GLY A 193 11.13 11.33 3.04
C GLY A 193 9.79 10.67 2.72
N TRP A 194 9.79 9.62 1.92
CA TRP A 194 8.60 8.80 1.66
C TRP A 194 8.05 8.19 2.94
N LEU A 195 8.92 7.61 3.77
CA LEU A 195 8.52 6.98 5.02
C LEU A 195 7.79 7.97 5.95
N ALA A 196 8.24 9.22 6.02
CA ALA A 196 7.66 10.27 6.84
C ALA A 196 6.44 10.99 6.18
N ASP A 197 6.24 10.84 4.88
CA ASP A 197 5.13 11.44 4.14
C ASP A 197 3.86 10.61 4.32
N ASN A 198 2.77 11.27 4.70
CA ASN A 198 1.46 10.65 4.89
C ASN A 198 0.41 11.21 3.91
N GLN A 199 0.85 11.84 2.82
CA GLN A 199 -0.04 12.31 1.76
C GLN A 199 -0.38 11.17 0.80
N ASP A 200 -1.57 11.20 0.25
CA ASP A 200 -2.09 10.27 -0.76
C ASP A 200 -1.84 8.76 -0.48
N PRO A 201 -2.32 8.23 0.65
CA PRO A 201 -2.09 6.84 1.02
C PRO A 201 -2.78 5.82 0.09
N SER A 202 -3.71 6.27 -0.76
CA SER A 202 -4.43 5.42 -1.72
C SER A 202 -3.60 5.09 -2.96
N ASN A 203 -2.58 5.89 -3.26
CA ASN A 203 -1.74 5.76 -4.46
C ASN A 203 -0.25 5.74 -4.10
N ASP A 204 0.11 5.10 -2.98
CA ASP A 204 1.49 5.00 -2.52
C ASP A 204 2.21 3.87 -3.28
N GLU A 205 2.76 4.20 -4.46
CA GLU A 205 3.48 3.25 -5.32
C GLU A 205 4.66 2.57 -4.61
N ILE A 206 5.33 3.25 -3.68
CA ILE A 206 6.48 2.67 -2.95
C ILE A 206 5.99 1.64 -1.93
N ALA A 207 4.89 1.92 -1.24
CA ALA A 207 4.29 0.97 -0.33
C ALA A 207 3.82 -0.30 -1.06
N ASP A 208 3.20 -0.14 -2.25
CA ASP A 208 2.79 -1.27 -3.09
C ASP A 208 3.99 -2.10 -3.54
N LEU A 209 5.10 -1.46 -4.00
CA LEU A 209 6.32 -2.16 -4.37
C LEU A 209 6.95 -2.92 -3.19
N ILE A 210 6.95 -2.35 -2.00
CA ILE A 210 7.46 -3.03 -0.80
C ILE A 210 6.59 -4.23 -0.46
N LYS A 211 5.26 -4.09 -0.55
CA LYS A 211 4.30 -5.15 -0.23
C LYS A 211 4.32 -6.28 -1.25
N ASP A 212 4.38 -5.96 -2.55
CA ASP A 212 4.16 -6.93 -3.61
C ASP A 212 5.45 -7.55 -4.16
N ASP A 213 6.57 -6.80 -4.12
CA ASP A 213 7.83 -7.22 -4.73
C ASP A 213 8.91 -7.60 -3.70
N LEU A 214 8.95 -6.94 -2.53
CA LEU A 214 9.97 -7.21 -1.51
C LEU A 214 9.49 -8.13 -0.40
N TRP A 215 8.22 -8.08 -0.05
CA TRP A 215 7.61 -8.92 0.99
C TRP A 215 6.96 -10.17 0.41
#